data_86dbf66a542f45e87931f47a27a343f2
#
_entry.id   86dbf66a542f45e87931f47a27a343f2
#
_cell.length_a   1.000
_cell.length_b   1.000
_cell.length_c   1.000
_cell.angle_alpha   90.00
_cell.angle_beta   90.00
_cell.angle_gamma   90.00
#
_symmetry.space_group_name_H-M   'P 1'
#
loop_
_entity.id
_entity.type
_entity.pdbx_description
1 polymer ?
#
loop_
_entity_poly.entity_id
_entity_poly.type
_entity_poly.pdbx_seq_one_letter_code
_entity_poly.pdbx_strand_id
1 'polypeptide(L)'
;MCIRDRDDVAHSIYECEGARTCAIELRSFSKNAGFTGTRLGFTVVPKDLKAGDVALHSLWARRHGTKYNGAPYIIQRAGEACYSEAGKAQLKEQVAFYMNNAKIIKEGLKDAGYTVFGGVNAPYIWLQTPDKMPSWDFFDFLLNKANVVGTPGSGFGPSGEGYFRLTAFGSYENTLEAIERIKAL
;
A
#
# COMPACT_ATOMS: atom_id res chain seq x y z
N MET A 1 0.39 3.77 0.52
CA MET A 1 -0.40 3.35 1.69
C MET A 1 0.53 2.58 2.62
N CYS A 2 0.70 3.05 3.82
CA CYS A 2 1.55 2.40 4.82
C CYS A 2 0.71 1.44 5.65
N ILE A 3 1.22 0.23 5.89
CA ILE A 3 0.75 -0.63 6.96
C ILE A 3 1.40 -0.09 8.22
N ARG A 4 0.58 0.46 9.13
CA ARG A 4 1.06 1.20 10.30
C ARG A 4 0.77 0.38 11.55
N ASP A 5 1.62 -0.58 11.79
CA ASP A 5 1.62 -1.43 12.98
C ASP A 5 2.92 -1.26 13.81
N ARG A 6 3.68 -0.20 13.50
CA ARG A 6 4.90 0.18 14.21
C ARG A 6 4.63 1.37 15.12
N ASP A 7 5.03 1.27 16.37
CA ASP A 7 4.85 2.31 17.39
C ASP A 7 5.70 3.58 17.15
N ASP A 8 6.74 3.46 16.30
CA ASP A 8 7.63 4.56 15.95
C ASP A 8 7.17 5.39 14.73
N VAL A 9 6.01 5.08 14.17
CA VAL A 9 5.45 5.78 13.00
C VAL A 9 4.04 6.26 13.30
N ALA A 10 3.76 7.54 13.05
CA ALA A 10 2.43 8.11 13.21
C ALA A 10 1.37 7.31 12.43
N HIS A 11 0.28 6.91 13.11
CA HIS A 11 -0.81 6.16 12.50
C HIS A 11 -1.82 7.07 11.80
N SER A 12 -1.84 8.33 12.15
CA SER A 12 -2.66 9.36 11.52
C SER A 12 -1.88 10.67 11.44
N ILE A 13 -2.14 11.46 10.39
CA ILE A 13 -1.59 12.81 10.31
C ILE A 13 -2.01 13.65 11.51
N TYR A 14 -3.14 13.34 12.14
CA TYR A 14 -3.67 14.08 13.29
C TYR A 14 -2.98 13.79 14.62
N GLU A 15 -1.99 12.91 14.63
CA GLU A 15 -1.02 12.80 15.74
C GLU A 15 0.03 13.91 15.69
N CYS A 16 0.15 14.61 14.54
CA CYS A 16 1.00 15.78 14.41
C CYS A 16 0.26 17.03 14.90
N GLU A 17 0.94 17.84 15.71
CA GLU A 17 0.39 19.11 16.19
C GLU A 17 0.03 20.04 15.03
N GLY A 18 -1.10 20.72 15.13
CA GLY A 18 -1.58 21.65 14.09
C GLY A 18 -2.23 20.98 12.87
N ALA A 19 -2.13 19.67 12.68
CA ALA A 19 -2.64 19.01 11.47
C ALA A 19 -4.15 19.20 11.23
N ARG A 20 -4.94 19.36 12.28
CA ARG A 20 -6.39 19.56 12.16
C ARG A 20 -6.78 20.88 11.46
N THR A 21 -5.89 21.85 11.41
CA THR A 21 -6.13 23.14 10.75
C THR A 21 -5.55 23.25 9.36
N CYS A 22 -4.75 22.27 8.90
CA CYS A 22 -4.07 22.33 7.61
C CYS A 22 -4.10 21.03 6.80
N ALA A 23 -4.65 19.92 7.33
CA ALA A 23 -4.58 18.62 6.64
C ALA A 23 -5.95 17.95 6.50
N ILE A 24 -6.10 17.22 5.39
CA ILE A 24 -7.17 16.26 5.12
C ILE A 24 -6.52 14.87 5.06
N GLU A 25 -7.10 13.89 5.74
CA GLU A 25 -6.61 12.53 5.70
C GLU A 25 -7.50 11.64 4.82
N LEU A 26 -6.89 10.94 3.86
CA LEU A 26 -7.56 9.92 3.05
C LEU A 26 -7.06 8.54 3.47
N ARG A 27 -7.99 7.65 3.79
CA ARG A 27 -7.70 6.29 4.25
C ARG A 27 -8.34 5.27 3.32
N SER A 28 -7.72 4.10 3.24
CA SER A 28 -8.21 2.98 2.43
C SER A 28 -8.13 1.67 3.22
N PHE A 29 -9.15 0.85 3.12
CA PHE A 29 -9.17 -0.51 3.65
C PHE A 29 -8.61 -1.54 2.66
N SER A 30 -8.25 -1.12 1.44
CA SER A 30 -7.88 -2.05 0.37
C SER A 30 -6.74 -2.99 0.75
N LYS A 31 -5.72 -2.50 1.47
CA LYS A 31 -4.51 -3.28 1.74
C LYS A 31 -4.38 -3.72 3.20
N ASN A 32 -4.77 -2.88 4.14
CA ASN A 32 -4.71 -3.23 5.57
C ASN A 32 -5.82 -4.20 5.99
N ALA A 33 -6.96 -4.19 5.30
CA ALA A 33 -8.12 -5.04 5.63
C ALA A 33 -8.53 -5.99 4.48
N GLY A 34 -7.75 -6.07 3.40
CA GLY A 34 -8.09 -6.94 2.27
C GLY A 34 -9.30 -6.49 1.43
N PHE A 35 -9.77 -5.25 1.58
CA PHE A 35 -10.97 -4.72 0.90
C PHE A 35 -10.71 -4.24 -0.53
N THR A 36 -9.71 -4.79 -1.21
CA THR A 36 -9.39 -4.38 -2.58
C THR A 36 -10.58 -4.60 -3.53
N GLY A 37 -11.29 -5.73 -3.40
CA GLY A 37 -12.46 -6.07 -4.20
C GLY A 37 -13.76 -5.43 -3.71
N THR A 38 -13.90 -5.19 -2.39
CA THR A 38 -15.13 -4.66 -1.78
C THR A 38 -15.22 -3.14 -1.78
N ARG A 39 -14.13 -2.44 -2.05
CA ARG A 39 -14.06 -0.99 -2.29
C ARG A 39 -14.49 -0.12 -1.12
N LEU A 40 -13.67 0.00 -0.09
CA LEU A 40 -13.91 0.90 1.02
C LEU A 40 -12.72 1.80 1.31
N GLY A 41 -13.02 3.06 1.55
CA GLY A 41 -12.10 4.08 2.03
C GLY A 41 -12.90 5.16 2.75
N PHE A 42 -12.21 6.05 3.44
CA PHE A 42 -12.84 7.23 4.05
C PHE A 42 -11.93 8.45 3.99
N THR A 43 -12.55 9.61 4.11
CA THR A 43 -11.85 10.90 4.17
C THR A 43 -12.21 11.59 5.47
N VAL A 44 -11.21 12.07 6.18
CA VAL A 44 -11.41 12.91 7.37
C VAL A 44 -11.11 14.36 6.99
N VAL A 45 -12.13 15.20 7.12
CA VAL A 45 -12.02 16.64 6.96
C VAL A 45 -12.39 17.29 8.28
N PRO A 46 -11.43 17.83 9.06
CA PRO A 46 -11.72 18.45 10.34
C PRO A 46 -12.68 19.63 10.21
N LYS A 47 -13.54 19.82 11.24
CA LYS A 47 -14.47 20.96 11.26
C LYS A 47 -13.73 22.31 11.36
N ASP A 48 -12.56 22.29 11.98
CA ASP A 48 -11.73 23.50 12.19
C ASP A 48 -10.91 23.88 10.94
N LEU A 49 -10.87 22.98 9.94
CA LEU A 49 -10.14 23.23 8.70
C LEU A 49 -10.89 24.21 7.80
N LYS A 50 -10.25 25.35 7.52
CA LYS A 50 -10.79 26.44 6.72
C LYS A 50 -9.85 26.85 5.57
N ALA A 51 -10.41 27.37 4.50
CA ALA A 51 -9.72 28.12 3.46
C ALA A 51 -10.30 29.54 3.45
N GLY A 52 -9.57 30.50 4.00
CA GLY A 52 -10.13 31.79 4.38
C GLY A 52 -11.28 31.61 5.37
N ASP A 53 -12.43 32.17 5.09
CA ASP A 53 -13.63 32.05 5.94
C ASP A 53 -14.48 30.82 5.64
N VAL A 54 -14.09 30.00 4.67
CA VAL A 54 -14.88 28.86 4.20
C VAL A 54 -14.50 27.58 4.95
N ALA A 55 -15.48 26.96 5.64
CA ALA A 55 -15.31 25.66 6.30
C ALA A 55 -15.27 24.53 5.27
N LEU A 56 -14.10 23.88 5.11
CA LEU A 56 -13.91 22.81 4.11
C LEU A 56 -14.74 21.57 4.42
N HIS A 57 -15.00 21.27 5.69
CA HIS A 57 -15.87 20.16 6.09
C HIS A 57 -17.27 20.29 5.48
N SER A 58 -17.87 21.47 5.51
CA SER A 58 -19.21 21.71 4.96
C SER A 58 -19.26 21.53 3.45
N LEU A 59 -18.24 22.00 2.75
CA LEU A 59 -18.09 21.80 1.30
C LEU A 59 -17.94 20.32 0.95
N TRP A 60 -17.08 19.62 1.69
CA TRP A 60 -16.87 18.18 1.51
C TRP A 60 -18.14 17.38 1.77
N ALA A 61 -18.83 17.63 2.87
CA ALA A 61 -20.06 16.94 3.23
C ALA A 61 -21.14 17.10 2.15
N ARG A 62 -21.32 18.33 1.64
CA ARG A 62 -22.24 18.61 0.54
C ARG A 62 -21.83 17.88 -0.74
N ARG A 63 -20.55 17.96 -1.14
CA ARG A 63 -20.06 17.29 -2.34
C ARG A 63 -20.24 15.78 -2.25
N HIS A 64 -19.82 15.18 -1.13
CA HIS A 64 -19.93 13.74 -0.92
C HIS A 64 -21.39 13.29 -0.98
N GLY A 65 -22.28 13.93 -0.22
CA GLY A 65 -23.71 13.60 -0.16
C GLY A 65 -24.48 13.79 -1.48
N THR A 66 -24.00 14.67 -2.38
CA THR A 66 -24.67 14.91 -3.67
C THR A 66 -24.08 14.16 -4.85
N LYS A 67 -22.81 13.74 -4.78
CA LYS A 67 -22.10 13.10 -5.89
C LYS A 67 -21.97 11.60 -5.76
N TYR A 68 -21.91 11.08 -4.52
CA TYR A 68 -21.56 9.69 -4.30
C TYR A 68 -22.50 8.95 -3.32
N ASN A 69 -22.99 9.61 -2.28
CA ASN A 69 -23.82 9.06 -1.19
C ASN A 69 -23.14 8.02 -0.27
N GLY A 70 -21.95 7.57 -0.59
CA GLY A 70 -21.18 6.63 0.22
C GLY A 70 -21.08 5.22 -0.37
N ALA A 71 -20.29 4.37 0.28
CA ALA A 71 -20.17 2.96 -0.05
C ALA A 71 -21.43 2.18 0.32
N PRO A 72 -21.67 0.97 -0.23
CA PRO A 72 -22.77 0.11 0.17
C PRO A 72 -22.79 -0.12 1.68
N TYR A 73 -23.97 -0.10 2.31
CA TYR A 73 -24.12 -0.17 3.77
C TYR A 73 -23.43 -1.41 4.37
N ILE A 74 -23.58 -2.57 3.74
CA ILE A 74 -22.93 -3.82 4.21
C ILE A 74 -21.40 -3.69 4.26
N ILE A 75 -20.81 -2.97 3.31
CA ILE A 75 -19.35 -2.75 3.27
C ILE A 75 -18.93 -1.74 4.34
N GLN A 76 -19.77 -0.73 4.63
CA GLN A 76 -19.52 0.18 5.76
C GLN A 76 -19.54 -0.58 7.09
N ARG A 77 -20.51 -1.49 7.30
CA ARG A 77 -20.57 -2.35 8.50
C ARG A 77 -19.36 -3.29 8.61
N ALA A 78 -18.90 -3.84 7.50
CA ALA A 78 -17.66 -4.62 7.47
C ALA A 78 -16.43 -3.77 7.86
N GLY A 79 -16.37 -2.53 7.39
CA GLY A 79 -15.32 -1.57 7.78
C GLY A 79 -15.37 -1.23 9.27
N GLU A 80 -16.55 -1.07 9.85
CA GLU A 80 -16.72 -0.86 11.29
C GLU A 80 -16.24 -2.07 12.09
N ALA A 81 -16.53 -3.29 11.63
CA ALA A 81 -16.08 -4.52 12.28
C ALA A 81 -14.55 -4.63 12.37
N CYS A 82 -13.81 -4.02 11.44
CA CYS A 82 -12.34 -3.95 11.49
C CYS A 82 -11.81 -3.25 12.76
N TYR A 83 -12.62 -2.42 13.41
CA TYR A 83 -12.24 -1.70 14.64
C TYR A 83 -12.65 -2.43 15.93
N SER A 84 -13.38 -3.54 15.84
CA SER A 84 -13.61 -4.41 17.00
C SER A 84 -12.32 -5.07 17.46
N GLU A 85 -12.27 -5.57 18.71
CA GLU A 85 -11.07 -6.27 19.21
C GLU A 85 -10.73 -7.50 18.35
N ALA A 86 -11.74 -8.28 17.95
CA ALA A 86 -11.55 -9.42 17.05
C ALA A 86 -11.05 -8.98 15.65
N GLY A 87 -11.63 -7.90 15.10
CA GLY A 87 -11.22 -7.35 13.81
C GLY A 87 -9.77 -6.86 13.83
N LYS A 88 -9.38 -6.12 14.87
CA LYS A 88 -7.99 -5.66 15.03
C LYS A 88 -7.00 -6.82 15.11
N ALA A 89 -7.34 -7.88 15.86
CA ALA A 89 -6.49 -9.06 15.96
C ALA A 89 -6.29 -9.73 14.59
N GLN A 90 -7.36 -9.97 13.85
CA GLN A 90 -7.31 -10.55 12.50
C GLN A 90 -6.51 -9.68 11.51
N LEU A 91 -6.70 -8.36 11.56
CA LEU A 91 -5.94 -7.44 10.70
C LEU A 91 -4.44 -7.46 11.02
N LYS A 92 -4.08 -7.56 12.30
CA LYS A 92 -2.69 -7.68 12.72
C LYS A 92 -2.03 -8.95 12.17
N GLU A 93 -2.71 -10.09 12.23
CA GLU A 93 -2.25 -11.34 11.65
C GLU A 93 -2.08 -11.25 10.13
N GLN A 94 -3.07 -10.68 9.44
CA GLN A 94 -3.01 -10.48 7.98
C GLN A 94 -1.84 -9.57 7.57
N VAL A 95 -1.64 -8.48 8.29
CA VAL A 95 -0.53 -7.56 8.05
C VAL A 95 0.81 -8.25 8.31
N ALA A 96 0.92 -9.00 9.41
CA ALA A 96 2.13 -9.76 9.72
C ALA A 96 2.47 -10.78 8.62
N PHE A 97 1.47 -11.45 8.05
CA PHE A 97 1.66 -12.36 6.91
C PHE A 97 2.26 -11.62 5.70
N TYR A 98 1.68 -10.48 5.30
CA TYR A 98 2.20 -9.69 4.18
C TYR A 98 3.61 -9.17 4.44
N MET A 99 3.90 -8.72 5.66
CA MET A 99 5.22 -8.21 6.01
C MET A 99 6.28 -9.31 6.09
N ASN A 100 5.90 -10.53 6.46
CA ASN A 100 6.79 -11.70 6.37
C ASN A 100 7.16 -12.00 4.92
N ASN A 101 6.20 -12.03 4.01
CA ASN A 101 6.47 -12.18 2.57
C ASN A 101 7.34 -11.03 2.05
N ALA A 102 7.09 -9.79 2.47
CA ALA A 102 7.91 -8.64 2.08
C ALA A 102 9.37 -8.77 2.54
N LYS A 103 9.58 -9.32 3.73
CA LYS A 103 10.92 -9.62 4.26
C LYS A 103 11.62 -10.67 3.39
N ILE A 104 10.96 -11.77 3.06
CA ILE A 104 11.50 -12.85 2.21
C ILE A 104 11.90 -12.28 0.84
N ILE A 105 11.01 -11.52 0.20
CA ILE A 105 11.30 -10.89 -1.10
C ILE A 105 12.50 -9.97 -0.99
N LYS A 106 12.52 -9.09 0.02
CA LYS A 106 13.59 -8.11 0.21
C LYS A 106 14.94 -8.76 0.45
N GLU A 107 15.00 -9.74 1.34
CA GLU A 107 16.25 -10.46 1.67
C GLU A 107 16.71 -11.28 0.47
N GLY A 108 15.81 -12.04 -0.17
CA GLY A 108 16.15 -12.85 -1.32
C GLY A 108 16.66 -12.06 -2.53
N LEU A 109 16.09 -10.89 -2.80
CA LEU A 109 16.58 -10.01 -3.86
C LEU A 109 17.96 -9.42 -3.53
N LYS A 110 18.20 -9.07 -2.25
CA LYS A 110 19.52 -8.62 -1.81
C LYS A 110 20.57 -9.70 -1.96
N ASP A 111 20.24 -10.94 -1.58
CA ASP A 111 21.14 -12.09 -1.74
C ASP A 111 21.45 -12.36 -3.22
N ALA A 112 20.50 -12.08 -4.12
CA ALA A 112 20.70 -12.13 -5.56
C ALA A 112 21.44 -10.90 -6.16
N GLY A 113 21.90 -9.98 -5.30
CA GLY A 113 22.70 -8.83 -5.73
C GLY A 113 21.95 -7.59 -6.16
N TYR A 114 20.62 -7.57 -6.04
CA TYR A 114 19.81 -6.40 -6.40
C TYR A 114 19.87 -5.29 -5.34
N THR A 115 19.86 -4.05 -5.79
CA THR A 115 19.62 -2.89 -4.92
C THR A 115 18.12 -2.76 -4.65
N VAL A 116 17.72 -2.84 -3.38
CA VAL A 116 16.33 -2.99 -2.98
C VAL A 116 15.89 -1.92 -1.97
N PHE A 117 14.69 -1.38 -2.18
CA PHE A 117 14.06 -0.36 -1.35
C PHE A 117 12.67 -0.82 -0.88
N GLY A 118 12.16 -0.24 0.21
CA GLY A 118 10.84 -0.56 0.74
C GLY A 118 10.79 -1.87 1.52
N GLY A 119 9.60 -2.50 1.60
CA GLY A 119 9.39 -3.76 2.34
C GLY A 119 9.57 -3.65 3.86
N VAL A 120 9.40 -2.44 4.46
CA VAL A 120 9.52 -2.18 5.90
C VAL A 120 8.19 -1.68 6.49
N ASN A 121 7.60 -0.66 5.89
CA ASN A 121 6.35 -0.04 6.34
C ASN A 121 5.18 -0.31 5.39
N ALA A 122 5.41 -1.09 4.35
CA ALA A 122 4.40 -1.47 3.37
C ALA A 122 4.84 -2.75 2.63
N PRO A 123 3.91 -3.59 2.17
CA PRO A 123 4.21 -4.83 1.47
C PRO A 123 4.54 -4.58 -0.02
N TYR A 124 5.33 -3.55 -0.28
CA TYR A 124 5.83 -3.20 -1.61
C TYR A 124 7.33 -3.12 -1.58
N ILE A 125 7.96 -3.79 -2.51
CA ILE A 125 9.40 -3.83 -2.68
C ILE A 125 9.74 -3.24 -4.03
N TRP A 126 10.62 -2.26 -4.04
CA TRP A 126 11.22 -1.71 -5.23
C TRP A 126 12.61 -2.26 -5.38
N LEU A 127 12.99 -2.61 -6.58
CA LEU A 127 14.35 -2.94 -6.94
C LEU A 127 14.82 -2.04 -8.10
N GLN A 128 16.10 -1.75 -8.13
CA GLN A 128 16.74 -1.14 -9.28
C GLN A 128 17.02 -2.25 -10.30
N THR A 129 16.67 -2.01 -11.56
CA THR A 129 16.93 -2.97 -12.63
C THR A 129 18.46 -3.13 -12.85
N PRO A 130 18.96 -4.34 -13.16
CA PRO A 130 20.36 -4.55 -13.40
C PRO A 130 20.82 -3.76 -14.64
N ASP A 131 22.06 -3.25 -14.61
CA ASP A 131 22.72 -2.52 -15.71
C ASP A 131 21.88 -1.37 -16.31
N LYS A 132 20.99 -0.78 -15.48
CA LYS A 132 20.03 0.24 -15.92
C LYS A 132 19.11 -0.23 -17.05
N MET A 133 18.81 -1.51 -17.10
CA MET A 133 17.87 -2.08 -18.06
C MET A 133 16.53 -1.33 -17.99
N PRO A 134 15.91 -0.96 -19.12
CA PRO A 134 14.60 -0.35 -19.14
C PRO A 134 13.55 -1.19 -18.36
N SER A 135 12.63 -0.52 -17.68
CA SER A 135 11.67 -1.19 -16.79
C SER A 135 10.80 -2.25 -17.50
N TRP A 136 10.44 -2.01 -18.76
CA TRP A 136 9.68 -2.98 -19.56
C TRP A 136 10.53 -4.14 -20.07
N ASP A 137 11.78 -3.91 -20.42
CA ASP A 137 12.71 -4.98 -20.82
C ASP A 137 12.96 -5.93 -19.64
N PHE A 138 13.06 -5.37 -18.43
CA PHE A 138 13.18 -6.16 -17.21
C PHE A 138 11.88 -6.94 -16.89
N PHE A 139 10.70 -6.39 -17.20
CA PHE A 139 9.45 -7.13 -17.11
C PHE A 139 9.46 -8.36 -18.00
N ASP A 140 9.82 -8.19 -19.27
CA ASP A 140 9.90 -9.29 -20.24
C ASP A 140 10.97 -10.32 -19.83
N PHE A 141 12.11 -9.85 -19.31
CA PHE A 141 13.16 -10.71 -18.79
C PHE A 141 12.66 -11.59 -17.65
N LEU A 142 12.06 -11.02 -16.61
CA LEU A 142 11.54 -11.78 -15.47
C LEU A 142 10.40 -12.73 -15.87
N LEU A 143 9.50 -12.28 -16.74
CA LEU A 143 8.40 -13.11 -17.22
C LEU A 143 8.93 -14.34 -17.97
N ASN A 144 9.83 -14.14 -18.91
CA ASN A 144 10.31 -15.21 -19.80
C ASN A 144 11.35 -16.13 -19.11
N LYS A 145 12.13 -15.64 -18.18
CA LYS A 145 13.21 -16.41 -17.53
C LYS A 145 12.83 -17.02 -16.18
N ALA A 146 12.00 -16.32 -15.43
CA ALA A 146 11.60 -16.76 -14.08
C ALA A 146 10.10 -17.05 -13.92
N ASN A 147 9.26 -16.76 -14.91
CA ASN A 147 7.79 -16.78 -14.80
C ASN A 147 7.30 -15.93 -13.61
N VAL A 148 7.93 -14.78 -13.38
CA VAL A 148 7.57 -13.84 -12.33
C VAL A 148 7.01 -12.57 -12.96
N VAL A 149 5.88 -12.12 -12.45
CA VAL A 149 5.21 -10.90 -12.88
C VAL A 149 5.28 -9.85 -11.78
N GLY A 150 5.70 -8.65 -12.13
CA GLY A 150 5.71 -7.48 -11.26
C GLY A 150 5.28 -6.24 -12.04
N THR A 151 5.58 -5.06 -11.53
CA THR A 151 5.16 -3.81 -12.18
C THR A 151 6.39 -3.01 -12.61
N PRO A 152 6.54 -2.70 -13.91
CA PRO A 152 7.57 -1.80 -14.40
C PRO A 152 7.48 -0.44 -13.70
N GLY A 153 8.62 0.10 -13.28
CA GLY A 153 8.65 1.36 -12.54
C GLY A 153 8.18 2.56 -13.39
N SER A 154 8.43 2.55 -14.69
CA SER A 154 7.93 3.56 -15.63
C SER A 154 6.40 3.67 -15.64
N GLY A 155 5.67 2.63 -15.24
CA GLY A 155 4.21 2.68 -15.05
C GLY A 155 3.75 3.63 -13.93
N PHE A 156 4.68 4.10 -13.10
CA PHE A 156 4.42 5.10 -12.03
C PHE A 156 4.93 6.50 -12.39
N GLY A 157 5.37 6.70 -13.60
CA GLY A 157 5.89 7.96 -14.11
C GLY A 157 7.39 7.90 -14.49
N PRO A 158 7.91 8.97 -15.11
CA PRO A 158 9.29 8.97 -15.65
C PRO A 158 10.38 8.68 -14.60
N SER A 159 10.18 9.11 -13.36
CA SER A 159 11.13 8.85 -12.25
C SER A 159 11.20 7.38 -11.83
N GLY A 160 10.28 6.54 -12.28
CA GLY A 160 10.27 5.12 -12.04
C GLY A 160 11.06 4.31 -13.08
N GLU A 161 11.55 4.94 -14.14
CA GLU A 161 12.36 4.24 -15.16
C GLU A 161 13.65 3.70 -14.54
N GLY A 162 14.03 2.48 -14.92
CA GLY A 162 15.15 1.76 -14.30
C GLY A 162 14.86 1.14 -12.94
N TYR A 163 13.57 1.10 -12.57
CA TYR A 163 13.10 0.44 -11.36
C TYR A 163 11.97 -0.56 -11.67
N PHE A 164 11.75 -1.48 -10.72
CA PHE A 164 10.70 -2.48 -10.82
C PHE A 164 10.07 -2.72 -9.45
N ARG A 165 8.74 -2.87 -9.38
CA ARG A 165 8.03 -3.09 -8.12
C ARG A 165 7.47 -4.49 -8.01
N LEU A 166 7.80 -5.17 -6.92
CA LEU A 166 7.16 -6.41 -6.47
C LEU A 166 6.19 -6.13 -5.31
N THR A 167 5.24 -7.04 -5.13
CA THR A 167 4.25 -6.97 -4.05
C THR A 167 4.26 -8.25 -3.23
N ALA A 168 3.95 -8.14 -1.95
CA ALA A 168 4.00 -9.23 -0.99
C ALA A 168 2.60 -9.80 -0.62
N PHE A 169 1.60 -9.64 -1.50
CA PHE A 169 0.22 -10.08 -1.25
C PHE A 169 -0.07 -11.51 -1.73
N GLY A 170 0.90 -12.19 -2.34
CA GLY A 170 0.78 -13.58 -2.81
C GLY A 170 0.78 -14.59 -1.66
N SER A 171 0.63 -15.89 -2.00
CA SER A 171 0.84 -16.95 -1.02
C SER A 171 2.30 -17.03 -0.59
N TYR A 172 2.53 -17.64 0.57
CA TYR A 172 3.89 -17.83 1.10
C TYR A 172 4.73 -18.71 0.16
N GLU A 173 4.15 -19.81 -0.30
CA GLU A 173 4.78 -20.79 -1.18
C GLU A 173 5.19 -20.18 -2.52
N ASN A 174 4.27 -19.45 -3.16
CA ASN A 174 4.57 -18.76 -4.42
C ASN A 174 5.61 -17.66 -4.24
N THR A 175 5.65 -17.02 -3.06
CA THR A 175 6.66 -16.01 -2.75
C THR A 175 8.06 -16.63 -2.66
N LEU A 176 8.19 -17.75 -1.97
CA LEU A 176 9.45 -18.50 -1.90
C LEU A 176 9.90 -18.96 -3.29
N GLU A 177 9.01 -19.59 -4.03
CA GLU A 177 9.31 -20.09 -5.37
C GLU A 177 9.75 -18.97 -6.32
N ALA A 178 9.06 -17.83 -6.31
CA ALA A 178 9.43 -16.69 -7.13
C ALA A 178 10.85 -16.18 -6.82
N ILE A 179 11.21 -16.11 -5.54
CA ILE A 179 12.54 -15.68 -5.12
C ILE A 179 13.61 -16.68 -5.52
N GLU A 180 13.39 -17.97 -5.36
CA GLU A 180 14.35 -18.98 -5.81
C GLU A 180 14.57 -18.95 -7.33
N ARG A 181 13.51 -18.72 -8.11
CA ARG A 181 13.61 -18.54 -9.57
C ARG A 181 14.40 -17.28 -9.95
N ILE A 182 14.23 -16.17 -9.22
CA ILE A 182 15.00 -14.94 -9.45
C ILE A 182 16.46 -15.11 -9.08
N LYS A 183 16.78 -15.83 -8.01
CA LYS A 183 18.15 -16.12 -7.59
C LYS A 183 18.91 -17.00 -8.59
N ALA A 184 18.21 -17.75 -9.41
CA ALA A 184 18.79 -18.64 -10.41
C ALA A 184 19.09 -17.95 -11.75
N LEU A 185 18.78 -16.65 -11.89
CA LEU A 185 19.06 -15.84 -13.08
C LEU A 185 20.50 -15.34 -13.08
#